data_0ea7ec2370033e1c73e71cbe367a178f
#
_entry.id   0ea7ec2370033e1c73e71cbe367a178f
#
_cell.length_a   1.000
_cell.length_b   1.000
_cell.length_c   1.000
_cell.angle_alpha   90.00
_cell.angle_beta   90.00
_cell.angle_gamma   90.00
#
_symmetry.space_group_name_H-M   'P 1'
#
loop_
_entity.id
_entity.type
_entity.pdbx_description
1 polymer ?
#
loop_
_entity_poly.entity_id
_entity_poly.type
_entity_poly.pdbx_seq_one_letter_code
_entity_poly.pdbx_strand_id
1 'polypeptide(L)'
;VNTPGGFTAPFGGLLLISPWLEYNADAPSFARNHARDIIPPNSWQICADIVQQGIVPALHNHLEPGIAPRGWWKGLGRLFPRVLITAGEHEGMVDPIQKTGAVIAKEVKDTTVFVLPGGVHEDFIEAFASGEGERGDDYKLVVSWLSASLKL
;
A
#
# COMPACT_ATOMS: atom_id res chain seq x y z
N VAL A 1 6.70 -10.04 15.95
CA VAL A 1 7.85 -10.19 15.04
C VAL A 1 9.09 -10.28 15.90
N ASN A 2 9.49 -11.50 16.24
CA ASN A 2 10.79 -11.78 16.88
C ASN A 2 11.84 -11.89 15.77
N THR A 3 12.35 -10.77 15.30
CA THR A 3 13.54 -10.74 14.43
C THR A 3 14.76 -10.80 15.35
N PRO A 4 15.68 -11.75 15.19
CA PRO A 4 16.99 -11.68 15.83
C PRO A 4 17.68 -10.38 15.37
N GLY A 5 17.91 -9.44 16.27
CA GLY A 5 18.37 -8.09 15.94
C GLY A 5 17.26 -7.05 15.81
N GLY A 6 16.11 -7.24 16.45
CA GLY A 6 14.93 -6.38 16.38
C GLY A 6 15.27 -4.89 16.55
N PHE A 7 14.62 -4.04 15.75
CA PHE A 7 14.77 -2.59 15.84
C PHE A 7 14.48 -2.13 17.27
N THR A 8 15.40 -1.37 17.83
CA THR A 8 15.30 -0.86 19.23
C THR A 8 14.61 0.49 19.31
N ALA A 9 14.42 1.16 18.15
CA ALA A 9 13.75 2.45 18.04
C ALA A 9 12.64 2.38 16.99
N PRO A 10 11.52 3.10 17.16
CA PRO A 10 10.49 3.20 16.15
C PRO A 10 10.99 3.98 14.92
N PHE A 11 10.45 3.65 13.77
CA PHE A 11 10.58 4.46 12.55
C PHE A 11 9.74 5.74 12.69
N GLY A 12 10.02 6.76 11.87
CA GLY A 12 9.22 7.99 11.84
C GLY A 12 7.77 7.77 11.36
N GLY A 13 7.57 6.76 10.53
CA GLY A 13 6.26 6.34 10.02
C GLY A 13 6.39 5.30 8.91
N LEU A 14 5.26 4.81 8.39
CA LEU A 14 5.16 3.89 7.27
C LEU A 14 4.34 4.56 6.16
N LEU A 15 4.99 4.78 5.01
CA LEU A 15 4.33 5.27 3.79
C LEU A 15 4.18 4.11 2.81
N LEU A 16 2.96 3.86 2.37
CA LEU A 16 2.61 2.87 1.35
C LEU A 16 1.89 3.58 0.20
N ILE A 17 2.47 3.52 -0.99
CA ILE A 17 1.94 4.15 -2.19
C ILE A 17 1.44 3.05 -3.11
N SER A 18 0.14 3.02 -3.40
CA SER A 18 -0.50 1.98 -4.22
C SER A 18 0.03 0.57 -3.93
N PRO A 19 0.07 0.12 -2.66
CA PRO A 19 0.79 -1.09 -2.31
C PRO A 19 0.12 -2.34 -2.84
N TRP A 20 0.90 -3.24 -3.43
CA TRP A 20 0.43 -4.56 -3.85
C TRP A 20 0.37 -5.51 -2.65
N LEU A 21 -0.82 -5.72 -2.10
CA LEU A 21 -1.04 -6.40 -0.83
C LEU A 21 -1.64 -7.81 -0.94
N GLU A 22 -2.23 -8.13 -2.08
CA GLU A 22 -2.83 -9.42 -2.41
C GLU A 22 -2.53 -9.73 -3.88
N TYR A 23 -2.10 -10.96 -4.18
CA TYR A 23 -1.75 -11.34 -5.56
C TYR A 23 -2.96 -11.80 -6.38
N ASN A 24 -4.05 -12.09 -5.68
CA ASN A 24 -5.29 -12.48 -6.30
C ASN A 24 -6.00 -11.25 -6.89
N ALA A 25 -6.30 -11.28 -8.18
CA ALA A 25 -7.05 -10.24 -8.90
C ALA A 25 -8.59 -10.42 -8.82
N ASP A 26 -9.10 -11.12 -7.78
CA ASP A 26 -10.54 -11.39 -7.61
C ASP A 26 -11.31 -10.26 -6.93
N ALA A 27 -10.61 -9.24 -6.38
CA ALA A 27 -11.30 -8.12 -5.77
C ALA A 27 -12.17 -7.37 -6.81
N PRO A 28 -13.37 -6.90 -6.44
CA PRO A 28 -14.30 -6.24 -7.37
C PRO A 28 -13.68 -5.05 -8.11
N SER A 29 -12.72 -4.37 -7.51
CA SER A 29 -12.02 -3.25 -8.14
C SER A 29 -11.24 -3.65 -9.40
N PHE A 30 -10.71 -4.86 -9.50
CA PHE A 30 -10.05 -5.31 -10.73
C PHE A 30 -11.02 -5.38 -11.90
N ALA A 31 -12.23 -5.92 -11.69
CA ALA A 31 -13.26 -5.96 -12.74
C ALA A 31 -13.81 -4.56 -13.05
N ARG A 32 -14.03 -3.73 -12.03
CA ARG A 32 -14.57 -2.38 -12.16
C ARG A 32 -13.62 -1.45 -12.91
N ASN A 33 -12.31 -1.59 -12.69
CA ASN A 33 -11.30 -0.64 -13.12
C ASN A 33 -10.43 -1.15 -14.28
N HIS A 34 -10.69 -2.35 -14.83
CA HIS A 34 -9.84 -3.00 -15.84
C HIS A 34 -9.53 -2.17 -17.08
N ALA A 35 -10.41 -1.22 -17.44
CA ALA A 35 -10.25 -0.32 -18.58
C ALA A 35 -9.83 1.10 -18.18
N ARG A 36 -9.57 1.33 -16.91
CA ARG A 36 -9.26 2.66 -16.35
C ARG A 36 -7.86 2.71 -15.73
N ASP A 37 -7.40 1.58 -15.20
CA ASP A 37 -6.07 1.48 -14.63
C ASP A 37 -5.00 1.42 -15.71
N ILE A 38 -3.80 1.91 -15.41
CA ILE A 38 -2.63 1.83 -16.29
C ILE A 38 -2.06 0.42 -16.37
N ILE A 39 -2.34 -0.44 -15.36
CA ILE A 39 -1.89 -1.83 -15.33
C ILE A 39 -3.06 -2.77 -15.67
N PRO A 40 -3.00 -3.46 -16.81
CA PRO A 40 -4.02 -4.44 -17.20
C PRO A 40 -4.10 -5.61 -16.19
N PRO A 41 -5.29 -6.18 -15.96
CA PRO A 41 -5.47 -7.27 -14.99
C PRO A 41 -4.58 -8.50 -15.23
N ASN A 42 -4.34 -8.87 -16.50
CA ASN A 42 -3.46 -9.98 -16.86
C ASN A 42 -1.99 -9.72 -16.48
N SER A 43 -1.54 -8.48 -16.44
CA SER A 43 -0.19 -8.14 -16.00
C SER A 43 0.00 -8.43 -14.51
N TRP A 44 -1.02 -8.16 -13.69
CA TRP A 44 -1.01 -8.50 -12.27
C TRP A 44 -0.83 -10.01 -12.06
N GLN A 45 -1.57 -10.83 -12.81
CA GLN A 45 -1.46 -12.29 -12.69
C GLN A 45 -0.09 -12.80 -13.11
N ILE A 46 0.47 -12.30 -14.22
CA ILE A 46 1.82 -12.67 -14.67
C ILE A 46 2.86 -12.33 -13.62
N CYS A 47 2.80 -11.12 -13.06
CA CYS A 47 3.72 -10.71 -11.99
C CYS A 47 3.54 -11.55 -10.73
N ALA A 48 2.30 -11.85 -10.34
CA ALA A 48 1.99 -12.72 -9.20
C ALA A 48 2.59 -14.11 -9.37
N ASP A 49 2.43 -14.73 -10.55
CA ASP A 49 2.97 -16.05 -10.87
C ASP A 49 4.51 -16.05 -10.80
N ILE A 50 5.16 -14.97 -11.24
CA ILE A 50 6.62 -14.84 -11.16
C ILE A 50 7.08 -14.70 -9.71
N VAL A 51 6.46 -13.78 -8.94
CA VAL A 51 6.89 -13.48 -7.57
C VAL A 51 6.67 -14.65 -6.62
N GLN A 52 5.62 -15.46 -6.85
CA GLN A 52 5.31 -16.61 -6.00
C GLN A 52 6.24 -17.84 -6.26
N GLN A 53 7.00 -17.83 -7.35
CA GLN A 53 7.90 -18.94 -7.66
C GLN A 53 8.99 -19.11 -6.60
N GLY A 54 9.07 -20.29 -6.02
CA GLY A 54 10.10 -20.64 -5.04
C GLY A 54 9.92 -20.05 -3.64
N ILE A 55 8.79 -19.40 -3.39
CA ILE A 55 8.51 -18.85 -2.05
C ILE A 55 8.15 -19.97 -1.07
N VAL A 56 8.83 -19.98 0.05
CA VAL A 56 8.51 -20.90 1.14
C VAL A 56 7.23 -20.45 1.87
N PRO A 57 6.35 -21.38 2.30
CA PRO A 57 5.05 -21.04 2.91
C PRO A 57 5.14 -20.07 4.10
N ALA A 58 6.22 -20.14 4.87
CA ALA A 58 6.43 -19.24 6.02
C ALA A 58 6.57 -17.75 5.66
N LEU A 59 6.86 -17.43 4.39
CA LEU A 59 7.02 -16.05 3.90
C LEU A 59 5.78 -15.50 3.19
N HIS A 60 4.73 -16.32 2.96
CA HIS A 60 3.54 -15.87 2.22
C HIS A 60 2.91 -14.62 2.82
N ASN A 61 2.76 -14.54 4.15
CA ASN A 61 2.18 -13.35 4.79
C ASN A 61 3.02 -12.07 4.62
N HIS A 62 4.31 -12.18 4.28
CA HIS A 62 5.15 -11.03 4.00
C HIS A 62 4.98 -10.55 2.55
N LEU A 63 4.59 -11.44 1.66
CA LEU A 63 4.34 -11.14 0.26
C LEU A 63 2.90 -10.67 0.03
N GLU A 64 1.95 -11.32 0.72
CA GLU A 64 0.52 -11.03 0.63
C GLU A 64 -0.03 -10.60 2.01
N PRO A 65 0.43 -9.46 2.53
CA PRO A 65 0.01 -9.03 3.86
C PRO A 65 -1.48 -8.69 3.95
N GLY A 66 -2.15 -8.45 2.83
CA GLY A 66 -3.60 -8.17 2.78
C GLY A 66 -4.48 -9.36 3.13
N ILE A 67 -3.99 -10.59 2.93
CA ILE A 67 -4.68 -11.83 3.32
C ILE A 67 -4.12 -12.46 4.59
N ALA A 68 -3.11 -11.84 5.21
CA ALA A 68 -2.51 -12.36 6.42
C ALA A 68 -3.54 -12.43 7.57
N PRO A 69 -3.40 -13.41 8.49
CA PRO A 69 -4.27 -13.51 9.66
C PRO A 69 -4.30 -12.21 10.46
N ARG A 70 -5.46 -11.87 11.06
CA ARG A 70 -5.63 -10.60 11.82
C ARG A 70 -4.52 -10.33 12.84
N GLY A 71 -4.01 -11.37 13.50
CA GLY A 71 -2.93 -11.24 14.48
C GLY A 71 -1.56 -10.91 13.89
N TRP A 72 -1.39 -11.01 12.57
CA TRP A 72 -0.11 -10.76 11.90
C TRP A 72 0.36 -9.30 12.05
N TRP A 73 -0.57 -8.37 12.01
CA TRP A 73 -0.33 -6.93 12.16
C TRP A 73 -0.12 -6.47 13.62
N LYS A 74 -0.35 -7.37 14.60
CA LYS A 74 -0.27 -7.02 16.02
C LYS A 74 1.09 -6.46 16.40
N GLY A 75 1.08 -5.28 17.01
CA GLY A 75 2.28 -4.59 17.45
C GLY A 75 2.92 -3.69 16.40
N LEU A 76 2.32 -3.53 15.21
CA LEU A 76 2.79 -2.62 14.16
C LEU A 76 3.00 -1.20 14.71
N GLY A 77 2.11 -0.71 15.57
CA GLY A 77 2.19 0.62 16.18
C GLY A 77 3.40 0.84 17.11
N ARG A 78 4.12 -0.23 17.48
CA ARG A 78 5.39 -0.10 18.21
C ARG A 78 6.54 0.27 17.29
N LEU A 79 6.44 -0.12 16.00
CA LEU A 79 7.46 0.15 14.97
C LEU A 79 7.15 1.45 14.23
N PHE A 80 5.88 1.66 13.92
CA PHE A 80 5.41 2.78 13.12
C PHE A 80 4.33 3.55 13.87
N PRO A 81 4.65 4.74 14.43
CA PRO A 81 3.68 5.54 15.18
C PRO A 81 2.57 6.11 14.29
N ARG A 82 2.82 6.20 12.99
CA ARG A 82 1.87 6.70 11.99
C ARG A 82 2.01 5.98 10.65
N VAL A 83 0.91 5.89 9.91
CA VAL A 83 0.85 5.22 8.61
C VAL A 83 0.07 6.11 7.62
N LEU A 84 0.63 6.29 6.41
CA LEU A 84 -0.09 6.83 5.28
C LEU A 84 -0.13 5.78 4.17
N ILE A 85 -1.32 5.51 3.67
CA ILE A 85 -1.56 4.63 2.53
C ILE A 85 -2.26 5.45 1.46
N THR A 86 -1.74 5.47 0.24
CA THR A 86 -2.39 6.12 -0.91
C THR A 86 -2.80 5.09 -1.94
N ALA A 87 -3.87 5.37 -2.67
CA ALA A 87 -4.38 4.57 -3.78
C ALA A 87 -5.09 5.45 -4.79
N GLY A 88 -5.12 5.06 -6.06
CA GLY A 88 -5.99 5.67 -7.06
C GLY A 88 -7.40 5.04 -7.03
N GLU A 89 -8.44 5.83 -7.25
CA GLU A 89 -9.83 5.32 -7.32
C GLU A 89 -10.00 4.31 -8.46
N HIS A 90 -9.26 4.51 -9.55
CA HIS A 90 -9.34 3.70 -10.76
C HIS A 90 -8.32 2.56 -10.80
N GLU A 91 -7.53 2.36 -9.76
CA GLU A 91 -6.61 1.20 -9.75
C GLU A 91 -7.31 -0.12 -9.39
N GLY A 92 -6.79 -1.23 -9.92
CA GLY A 92 -7.32 -2.57 -9.65
C GLY A 92 -7.23 -2.96 -8.17
N MET A 93 -6.23 -2.47 -7.46
CA MET A 93 -5.94 -2.83 -6.07
C MET A 93 -6.64 -1.96 -5.02
N VAL A 94 -7.47 -0.99 -5.39
CA VAL A 94 -8.05 -0.04 -4.43
C VAL A 94 -8.87 -0.74 -3.32
N ASP A 95 -9.66 -1.78 -3.66
CA ASP A 95 -10.44 -2.50 -2.65
C ASP A 95 -9.55 -3.27 -1.65
N PRO A 96 -8.54 -4.08 -2.07
CA PRO A 96 -7.55 -4.67 -1.18
C PRO A 96 -6.81 -3.65 -0.31
N ILE A 97 -6.42 -2.52 -0.87
CA ILE A 97 -5.72 -1.45 -0.15
C ILE A 97 -6.61 -0.88 0.96
N GLN A 98 -7.85 -0.52 0.66
CA GLN A 98 -8.79 0.00 1.66
C GLN A 98 -9.08 -1.03 2.77
N LYS A 99 -9.31 -2.29 2.39
CA LYS A 99 -9.52 -3.41 3.32
C LYS A 99 -8.33 -3.55 4.29
N THR A 100 -7.11 -3.58 3.76
CA THR A 100 -5.90 -3.73 4.56
C THR A 100 -5.63 -2.49 5.41
N GLY A 101 -5.84 -1.30 4.88
CA GLY A 101 -5.74 -0.05 5.62
C GLY A 101 -6.68 -0.01 6.84
N ALA A 102 -7.90 -0.52 6.70
CA ALA A 102 -8.85 -0.65 7.81
C ALA A 102 -8.38 -1.66 8.89
N VAL A 103 -7.59 -2.68 8.51
CA VAL A 103 -6.96 -3.60 9.48
C VAL A 103 -5.79 -2.91 10.20
N ILE A 104 -4.93 -2.22 9.46
CA ILE A 104 -3.78 -1.48 10.00
C ILE A 104 -4.24 -0.40 10.99
N ALA A 105 -5.33 0.31 10.69
CA ALA A 105 -5.89 1.37 11.55
C ALA A 105 -6.33 0.87 12.94
N LYS A 106 -6.53 -0.43 13.12
CA LYS A 106 -6.81 -1.02 14.45
C LYS A 106 -5.55 -1.16 15.30
N GLU A 107 -4.40 -1.25 14.67
CA GLU A 107 -3.09 -1.41 15.32
C GLU A 107 -2.33 -0.09 15.45
N VAL A 108 -2.55 0.84 14.51
CA VAL A 108 -1.91 2.16 14.46
C VAL A 108 -3.00 3.22 14.37
N LYS A 109 -3.20 3.99 15.44
CA LYS A 109 -4.29 4.98 15.51
C LYS A 109 -4.12 6.12 14.50
N ASP A 110 -2.89 6.57 14.28
CA ASP A 110 -2.57 7.60 13.27
C ASP A 110 -2.36 6.92 11.90
N THR A 111 -3.44 6.35 11.37
CA THR A 111 -3.47 5.75 10.03
C THR A 111 -4.41 6.55 9.13
N THR A 112 -3.87 7.01 8.02
CA THR A 112 -4.62 7.65 6.94
C THR A 112 -4.61 6.75 5.72
N VAL A 113 -5.79 6.46 5.15
CA VAL A 113 -5.95 5.84 3.84
C VAL A 113 -6.55 6.91 2.93
N PHE A 114 -5.79 7.34 1.93
CA PHE A 114 -6.22 8.34 0.96
C PHE A 114 -6.42 7.68 -0.40
N VAL A 115 -7.62 7.82 -0.95
CA VAL A 115 -7.95 7.38 -2.31
C VAL A 115 -8.11 8.62 -3.17
N LEU A 116 -7.23 8.80 -4.16
CA LEU A 116 -7.26 9.92 -5.08
C LEU A 116 -8.44 9.74 -6.05
N PRO A 117 -9.42 10.67 -6.06
CA PRO A 117 -10.53 10.60 -7.01
C PRO A 117 -10.03 10.65 -8.45
N GLY A 118 -10.48 9.69 -9.28
CA GLY A 118 -10.05 9.58 -10.67
C GLY A 118 -8.62 9.11 -10.89
N GLY A 119 -7.83 8.94 -9.82
CA GLY A 119 -6.43 8.50 -9.89
C GLY A 119 -6.28 7.04 -10.32
N VAL A 120 -5.13 6.73 -10.89
CA VAL A 120 -4.70 5.39 -11.32
C VAL A 120 -3.60 4.84 -10.40
N HIS A 121 -3.06 3.68 -10.72
CA HIS A 121 -1.94 3.09 -9.96
C HIS A 121 -0.72 4.03 -9.96
N GLU A 122 -0.19 4.34 -8.77
CA GLU A 122 0.96 5.24 -8.57
C GLU A 122 0.82 6.63 -9.24
N ASP A 123 -0.41 7.17 -9.31
CA ASP A 123 -0.77 8.39 -10.06
C ASP A 123 0.20 9.55 -9.83
N PHE A 124 0.58 9.85 -8.59
CA PHE A 124 1.47 10.97 -8.33
C PHE A 124 2.91 10.74 -8.86
N ILE A 125 3.36 9.48 -8.97
CA ILE A 125 4.66 9.15 -9.56
C ILE A 125 4.60 9.39 -11.06
N GLU A 126 3.52 8.94 -11.70
CA GLU A 126 3.28 9.17 -13.13
C GLU A 126 3.13 10.66 -13.44
N ALA A 127 2.36 11.39 -12.63
CA ALA A 127 2.20 12.84 -12.76
C ALA A 127 3.54 13.59 -12.58
N PHE A 128 4.38 13.14 -11.63
CA PHE A 128 5.71 13.72 -11.47
C PHE A 128 6.60 13.44 -12.67
N ALA A 129 6.60 12.23 -13.21
CA ALA A 129 7.37 11.86 -14.39
C ALA A 129 6.94 12.63 -15.65
N SER A 130 5.65 12.98 -15.76
CA SER A 130 5.09 13.80 -16.86
C SER A 130 5.32 15.32 -16.68
N GLY A 131 5.88 15.76 -15.55
CA GLY A 131 6.08 17.17 -15.21
C GLY A 131 4.85 17.87 -14.62
N GLU A 132 3.81 17.14 -14.27
CA GLU A 132 2.57 17.66 -13.65
C GLU A 132 2.51 17.43 -12.13
N GLY A 133 3.49 16.71 -11.59
CA GLY A 133 3.47 16.06 -10.27
C GLY A 133 3.30 16.95 -9.05
N GLU A 134 3.61 18.25 -9.12
CA GLU A 134 3.51 19.12 -7.94
C GLU A 134 2.08 19.62 -7.66
N ARG A 135 1.10 19.25 -8.47
CA ARG A 135 -0.25 19.81 -8.44
C ARG A 135 -1.28 18.87 -7.81
N GLY A 136 -1.03 17.57 -7.77
CA GLY A 136 -1.92 16.56 -7.23
C GLY A 136 -2.15 16.69 -5.72
N ASP A 137 -3.32 16.32 -5.25
CA ASP A 137 -3.65 16.33 -3.82
C ASP A 137 -2.93 15.21 -3.07
N ASP A 138 -2.69 14.08 -3.71
CA ASP A 138 -1.86 12.96 -3.23
C ASP A 138 -0.40 13.37 -3.06
N TYR A 139 0.20 14.08 -4.02
CA TYR A 139 1.55 14.63 -3.90
C TYR A 139 1.67 15.56 -2.69
N LYS A 140 0.77 16.54 -2.56
CA LYS A 140 0.74 17.48 -1.43
C LYS A 140 0.60 16.76 -0.10
N LEU A 141 -0.29 15.76 -0.04
CA LEU A 141 -0.49 14.94 1.15
C LEU A 141 0.76 14.17 1.52
N VAL A 142 1.40 13.49 0.56
CA VAL A 142 2.63 12.71 0.78
C VAL A 142 3.76 13.60 1.26
N VAL A 143 4.00 14.74 0.60
CA VAL A 143 5.06 15.70 0.97
C VAL A 143 4.82 16.26 2.38
N SER A 144 3.59 16.68 2.69
CA SER A 144 3.23 17.18 4.02
C SER A 144 3.43 16.10 5.09
N TRP A 145 3.00 14.87 4.81
CA TRP A 145 3.14 13.75 5.74
C TRP A 145 4.62 13.38 5.98
N LEU A 146 5.44 13.34 4.92
CA LEU A 146 6.89 13.09 5.02
C LEU A 146 7.57 14.20 5.85
N SER A 147 7.29 15.47 5.56
CA SER A 147 7.86 16.60 6.30
C SER A 147 7.55 16.51 7.80
N ALA A 148 6.31 16.18 8.15
CA ALA A 148 5.90 15.97 9.53
C ALA A 148 6.56 14.75 10.19
N SER A 149 6.82 13.68 9.42
CA SER A 149 7.43 12.44 9.92
C SER A 149 8.93 12.55 10.11
N LEU A 150 9.60 13.32 9.27
CA LEU A 150 11.04 13.53 9.28
C LEU A 150 11.46 14.77 10.10
N LYS A 151 10.49 15.55 10.61
CA LYS A 151 10.71 16.81 11.33
C LYS A 151 11.56 17.80 10.53
N LEU A 152 11.33 17.84 9.21
CA LEU A 152 11.94 18.79 8.28
C LEU A 152 11.28 20.16 8.34
#